data_d6be152e340df248c3307c053e99a9cc
#
_entry.id   d6be152e340df248c3307c053e99a9cc
#
_cell.length_a   1.000
_cell.length_b   1.000
_cell.length_c   1.000
_cell.angle_alpha   90.00
_cell.angle_beta   90.00
_cell.angle_gamma   90.00
#
_symmetry.space_group_name_H-M   'P 1'
#
loop_
_entity.id
_entity.type
_entity.pdbx_description
1 polymer ?
#
loop_
_entity_poly.entity_id
_entity_poly.type
_entity_poly.pdbx_seq_one_letter_code
_entity_poly.pdbx_strand_id
1 'polypeptide(L)'
;MKCEVLYLKEGFYEDYIDSKPYLYVFKNKVYDFRTKELRYIKPDDYIMTNTGYDYPEYIEDENTEFINKYFDTLFPNTEMKDYILDSCCSTLNGEKREQYFNIHTGSGSNSKTTFSGLYESALGGYGCEVSPETFTKPKKSANDTGELYKAKSKRCVFTY
;
A
#
# COMPACT_ATOMS: atom_id res chain seq x y z
N MET A 1 7.46 31.89 -7.81
CA MET A 1 7.36 32.81 -6.64
C MET A 1 6.46 32.31 -5.52
N LYS A 2 5.47 31.43 -5.76
CA LYS A 2 4.68 30.79 -4.67
C LYS A 2 5.39 29.63 -3.97
N CYS A 3 6.34 28.95 -4.63
CA CYS A 3 7.04 27.79 -4.04
C CYS A 3 7.98 28.15 -2.88
N GLU A 4 8.66 29.30 -2.95
CA GLU A 4 9.59 29.72 -1.89
C GLU A 4 8.91 29.98 -0.56
N VAL A 5 7.68 30.52 -0.59
CA VAL A 5 6.93 30.82 0.65
C VAL A 5 6.43 29.56 1.35
N LEU A 6 6.09 28.50 0.58
CA LEU A 6 5.65 27.22 1.15
C LEU A 6 6.82 26.43 1.74
N TYR A 7 8.01 26.53 1.15
CA TYR A 7 9.20 25.85 1.64
C TYR A 7 9.70 26.39 2.98
N LEU A 8 9.41 27.64 3.30
CA LEU A 8 9.79 28.29 4.55
C LEU A 8 8.77 28.10 5.69
N LYS A 9 7.65 27.42 5.44
CA LYS A 9 6.67 27.15 6.50
C LYS A 9 7.15 25.98 7.33
N GLU A 10 7.52 26.26 8.59
CA GLU A 10 7.87 25.21 9.56
C GLU A 10 6.71 24.21 9.70
N GLY A 11 7.03 22.91 9.72
CA GLY A 11 6.03 21.84 9.79
C GLY A 11 5.28 21.58 8.49
N PHE A 12 5.59 22.25 7.36
CA PHE A 12 4.87 22.04 6.10
C PHE A 12 4.92 20.58 5.63
N TYR A 13 6.06 19.94 5.77
CA TYR A 13 6.24 18.54 5.36
C TYR A 13 5.35 17.59 6.17
N GLU A 14 5.34 17.77 7.48
CA GLU A 14 4.57 16.92 8.41
C GLU A 14 3.07 17.14 8.29
N ASP A 15 2.64 18.38 8.05
CA ASP A 15 1.23 18.75 8.06
C ASP A 15 0.52 18.52 6.72
N TYR A 16 1.26 18.65 5.59
CA TYR A 16 0.63 18.68 4.26
C TYR A 16 1.05 17.54 3.35
N ILE A 17 2.33 17.12 3.39
CA ILE A 17 2.81 16.10 2.46
C ILE A 17 2.22 14.73 2.81
N ASP A 18 1.62 14.08 1.80
CA ASP A 18 0.94 12.78 1.93
C ASP A 18 -0.10 12.74 3.07
N SER A 19 -0.64 13.90 3.45
CA SER A 19 -1.58 14.03 4.57
C SER A 19 -3.03 13.61 4.24
N LYS A 20 -3.30 13.25 2.97
CA LYS A 20 -4.64 12.86 2.49
C LYS A 20 -4.73 11.34 2.29
N PRO A 21 -4.99 10.55 3.34
CA PRO A 21 -4.95 9.08 3.27
C PRO A 21 -6.02 8.48 2.35
N TYR A 22 -7.06 9.22 2.04
CA TYR A 22 -8.13 8.81 1.11
C TYR A 22 -7.73 8.92 -0.38
N LEU A 23 -6.55 9.45 -0.70
CA LEU A 23 -6.04 9.52 -2.07
C LEU A 23 -5.12 8.32 -2.36
N TYR A 24 -5.42 7.52 -3.36
CA TYR A 24 -4.52 6.49 -3.89
C TYR A 24 -3.94 6.95 -5.21
N VAL A 25 -2.63 7.09 -5.27
CA VAL A 25 -1.95 7.86 -6.31
C VAL A 25 -1.14 6.96 -7.22
N PHE A 26 -1.40 7.03 -8.50
CA PHE A 26 -0.59 6.51 -9.60
C PHE A 26 0.35 7.64 -10.12
N LYS A 27 1.27 7.34 -11.02
CA LYS A 27 2.12 8.39 -11.60
C LYS A 27 1.32 9.45 -12.37
N ASN A 28 0.27 9.05 -13.07
CA ASN A 28 -0.50 9.90 -13.98
C ASN A 28 -1.88 10.30 -13.45
N LYS A 29 -2.44 9.59 -12.46
CA LYS A 29 -3.80 9.81 -11.94
C LYS A 29 -3.86 9.57 -10.44
N VAL A 30 -4.94 10.02 -9.83
CA VAL A 30 -5.26 9.75 -8.42
C VAL A 30 -6.69 9.26 -8.32
N TYR A 31 -6.90 8.21 -7.54
CA TYR A 31 -8.22 7.75 -7.14
C TYR A 31 -8.56 8.34 -5.77
N ASP A 32 -9.69 9.06 -5.69
CA ASP A 32 -10.19 9.66 -4.47
C ASP A 32 -11.31 8.79 -3.88
N PHE A 33 -11.03 8.12 -2.75
CA PHE A 33 -11.98 7.20 -2.10
C PHE A 33 -13.21 7.91 -1.51
N ARG A 34 -13.14 9.22 -1.25
CA ARG A 34 -14.28 9.97 -0.71
C ARG A 34 -15.28 10.31 -1.78
N THR A 35 -14.80 10.75 -2.96
CA THR A 35 -15.67 11.06 -4.10
C THR A 35 -15.91 9.86 -5.00
N LYS A 36 -15.09 8.79 -4.87
CA LYS A 36 -15.07 7.60 -5.72
C LYS A 36 -14.75 7.93 -7.19
N GLU A 37 -13.90 8.91 -7.40
CA GLU A 37 -13.52 9.41 -8.72
C GLU A 37 -12.04 9.19 -9.02
N LEU A 38 -11.76 8.82 -10.26
CA LEU A 38 -10.43 8.83 -10.83
C LEU A 38 -10.20 10.18 -11.52
N ARG A 39 -9.19 10.93 -11.10
CA ARG A 39 -8.90 12.26 -11.61
C ARG A 39 -7.41 12.50 -11.81
N TYR A 40 -7.05 13.61 -12.44
CA TYR A 40 -5.66 14.06 -12.48
C TYR A 40 -5.19 14.59 -11.11
N ILE A 41 -3.90 14.45 -10.87
CA ILE A 41 -3.23 14.98 -9.67
C ILE A 41 -3.26 16.50 -9.73
N LYS A 42 -3.56 17.14 -8.59
CA LYS A 42 -3.58 18.61 -8.44
C LYS A 42 -2.42 19.05 -7.55
N PRO A 43 -1.86 20.26 -7.75
CA PRO A 43 -0.80 20.78 -6.89
C PRO A 43 -1.14 20.77 -5.39
N ASP A 44 -2.41 21.01 -5.05
CA ASP A 44 -2.91 21.06 -3.68
C ASP A 44 -3.10 19.65 -3.06
N ASP A 45 -2.84 18.58 -3.79
CA ASP A 45 -2.84 17.22 -3.24
C ASP A 45 -1.61 16.96 -2.38
N TYR A 46 -0.50 17.68 -2.60
CA TYR A 46 0.76 17.61 -1.84
C TYR A 46 1.31 16.18 -1.72
N ILE A 47 1.42 15.50 -2.86
CA ILE A 47 1.76 14.09 -2.94
C ILE A 47 3.24 13.89 -3.20
N MET A 48 3.87 13.01 -2.42
CA MET A 48 5.21 12.47 -2.68
C MET A 48 5.19 10.97 -2.94
N THR A 49 4.30 10.24 -2.28
CA THR A 49 4.19 8.78 -2.42
C THR A 49 3.19 8.42 -3.51
N ASN A 50 3.59 7.52 -4.40
CA ASN A 50 2.72 6.96 -5.44
C ASN A 50 3.07 5.49 -5.72
N THR A 51 2.27 4.81 -6.53
CA THR A 51 2.46 3.39 -6.88
C THR A 51 3.75 3.10 -7.66
N GLY A 52 4.35 4.10 -8.29
CA GLY A 52 5.51 3.90 -9.17
C GLY A 52 5.15 3.53 -10.61
N TYR A 53 3.88 3.33 -10.94
CA TYR A 53 3.38 3.05 -12.29
C TYR A 53 2.15 3.89 -12.61
N ASP A 54 1.82 3.98 -13.92
CA ASP A 54 0.63 4.68 -14.39
C ASP A 54 -0.64 3.88 -14.06
N TYR A 55 -1.77 4.57 -13.91
CA TYR A 55 -3.06 3.90 -13.70
C TYR A 55 -3.31 2.91 -14.86
N PRO A 56 -3.41 1.60 -14.58
CA PRO A 56 -3.73 0.62 -15.60
C PRO A 56 -5.24 0.66 -15.88
N GLU A 57 -5.61 0.78 -17.15
CA GLU A 57 -6.99 0.51 -17.53
C GLU A 57 -7.23 -1.00 -17.47
N TYR A 58 -8.38 -1.40 -16.91
CA TYR A 58 -8.73 -2.82 -16.88
C TYR A 58 -8.99 -3.31 -18.30
N ILE A 59 -8.27 -4.35 -18.68
CA ILE A 59 -8.39 -5.02 -19.99
C ILE A 59 -8.56 -6.51 -19.71
N GLU A 60 -9.60 -7.11 -20.31
CA GLU A 60 -9.73 -8.57 -20.32
C GLU A 60 -8.77 -9.16 -21.37
N ASP A 61 -7.60 -9.59 -20.90
CA ASP A 61 -6.54 -10.20 -21.70
C ASP A 61 -6.02 -11.49 -21.04
N GLU A 62 -5.06 -12.13 -21.67
CA GLU A 62 -4.43 -13.35 -21.17
C GLU A 62 -3.79 -13.16 -19.77
N ASN A 63 -3.30 -11.96 -19.45
CA ASN A 63 -2.72 -11.68 -18.15
C ASN A 63 -3.81 -11.63 -17.06
N THR A 64 -4.94 -11.02 -17.38
CA THR A 64 -6.10 -10.97 -16.48
C THR A 64 -6.64 -12.38 -16.21
N GLU A 65 -6.76 -13.21 -17.26
CA GLU A 65 -7.16 -14.61 -17.12
C GLU A 65 -6.15 -15.40 -16.27
N PHE A 66 -4.85 -15.20 -16.51
CA PHE A 66 -3.78 -15.83 -15.72
C PHE A 66 -3.87 -15.48 -14.24
N ILE A 67 -4.04 -14.20 -13.91
CA ILE A 67 -4.16 -13.73 -12.52
C ILE A 67 -5.42 -14.30 -11.86
N ASN A 68 -6.56 -14.30 -12.55
CA ASN A 68 -7.79 -14.89 -12.03
C ASN A 68 -7.61 -16.39 -11.72
N LYS A 69 -7.03 -17.13 -12.67
CA LYS A 69 -6.73 -18.56 -12.49
C LYS A 69 -5.74 -18.81 -11.35
N TYR A 70 -4.75 -17.94 -11.19
CA TYR A 70 -3.81 -18.00 -10.08
C TYR A 70 -4.55 -17.87 -8.71
N PHE A 71 -5.44 -16.90 -8.57
CA PHE A 71 -6.24 -16.72 -7.36
C PHE A 71 -7.20 -17.88 -7.11
N ASP A 72 -7.84 -18.41 -8.14
CA ASP A 72 -8.73 -19.58 -8.04
C ASP A 72 -7.97 -20.85 -7.59
N THR A 73 -6.73 -20.99 -8.05
CA THR A 73 -5.85 -22.11 -7.66
C THR A 73 -5.34 -21.94 -6.23
N LEU A 74 -4.96 -20.72 -5.84
CA LEU A 74 -4.41 -20.42 -4.53
C LEU A 74 -5.48 -20.49 -3.44
N PHE A 75 -6.69 -20.04 -3.75
CA PHE A 75 -7.84 -20.00 -2.85
C PHE A 75 -9.04 -20.75 -3.46
N PRO A 76 -9.06 -22.10 -3.41
CA PRO A 76 -10.15 -22.87 -3.98
C PRO A 76 -11.51 -22.63 -3.31
N ASN A 77 -11.49 -22.16 -2.05
CA ASN A 77 -12.70 -21.74 -1.34
C ASN A 77 -13.02 -20.28 -1.74
N THR A 78 -14.15 -20.06 -2.39
CA THR A 78 -14.58 -18.74 -2.89
C THR A 78 -14.72 -17.73 -1.76
N GLU A 79 -15.29 -18.11 -0.63
CA GLU A 79 -15.47 -17.22 0.53
C GLU A 79 -14.11 -16.74 1.08
N MET A 80 -13.12 -17.66 1.15
CA MET A 80 -11.76 -17.29 1.54
C MET A 80 -11.09 -16.38 0.51
N LYS A 81 -11.28 -16.66 -0.78
CA LYS A 81 -10.76 -15.81 -1.86
C LYS A 81 -11.32 -14.40 -1.76
N ASP A 82 -12.63 -14.26 -1.62
CA ASP A 82 -13.30 -12.97 -1.50
C ASP A 82 -12.81 -12.21 -0.27
N TYR A 83 -12.70 -12.88 0.88
CA TYR A 83 -12.16 -12.28 2.10
C TYR A 83 -10.74 -11.75 1.92
N ILE A 84 -9.85 -12.51 1.29
CA ILE A 84 -8.46 -12.08 1.04
C ILE A 84 -8.42 -10.90 0.08
N LEU A 85 -9.19 -10.93 -1.00
CA LEU A 85 -9.25 -9.84 -1.96
C LEU A 85 -9.81 -8.56 -1.33
N ASP A 86 -10.88 -8.67 -0.54
CA ASP A 86 -11.44 -7.54 0.21
C ASP A 86 -10.43 -6.96 1.20
N SER A 87 -9.71 -7.83 1.92
CA SER A 87 -8.64 -7.42 2.82
C SER A 87 -7.53 -6.66 2.08
N CYS A 88 -7.08 -7.15 0.92
CA CYS A 88 -6.11 -6.45 0.08
C CYS A 88 -6.64 -5.10 -0.41
N CYS A 89 -7.88 -5.06 -0.91
CA CYS A 89 -8.51 -3.84 -1.39
C CYS A 89 -8.71 -2.80 -0.29
N SER A 90 -9.00 -3.23 0.93
CA SER A 90 -9.19 -2.32 2.07
C SER A 90 -7.96 -1.48 2.39
N THR A 91 -6.75 -2.01 2.10
CA THR A 91 -5.50 -1.27 2.33
C THR A 91 -5.26 -0.14 1.32
N LEU A 92 -5.97 -0.12 0.18
CA LEU A 92 -5.85 0.95 -0.81
C LEU A 92 -6.37 2.29 -0.27
N ASN A 93 -7.30 2.26 0.69
CA ASN A 93 -7.74 3.44 1.43
C ASN A 93 -6.92 3.56 2.72
N GLY A 94 -6.10 4.60 2.83
CA GLY A 94 -5.27 4.85 4.02
C GLY A 94 -6.03 5.42 5.21
N GLU A 95 -7.34 5.66 5.12
CA GLU A 95 -8.19 6.00 6.27
C GLU A 95 -8.38 4.75 7.12
N LYS A 96 -7.56 4.62 8.18
CA LYS A 96 -7.58 3.45 9.06
C LYS A 96 -8.90 3.39 9.82
N ARG A 97 -9.67 2.32 9.59
CA ARG A 97 -10.89 2.01 10.34
C ARG A 97 -10.69 0.87 11.33
N GLU A 98 -9.70 0.02 11.09
CA GLU A 98 -9.47 -1.21 11.82
C GLU A 98 -8.00 -1.31 12.24
N GLN A 99 -7.76 -1.92 13.42
CA GLN A 99 -6.42 -2.13 13.97
C GLN A 99 -6.19 -3.64 14.08
N TYR A 100 -5.89 -4.28 12.95
CA TYR A 100 -5.53 -5.70 12.93
C TYR A 100 -4.29 -5.94 12.07
N PHE A 101 -3.71 -7.11 12.22
CA PHE A 101 -2.67 -7.63 11.34
C PHE A 101 -3.03 -9.05 10.90
N ASN A 102 -2.68 -9.39 9.68
CA ASN A 102 -2.97 -10.69 9.10
C ASN A 102 -1.76 -11.61 9.26
N ILE A 103 -1.98 -12.84 9.76
CA ILE A 103 -0.98 -13.88 9.84
C ILE A 103 -1.30 -14.95 8.79
N HIS A 104 -0.45 -15.07 7.79
CA HIS A 104 -0.57 -16.08 6.75
C HIS A 104 0.26 -17.31 7.16
N THR A 105 -0.41 -18.38 7.60
CA THR A 105 0.23 -19.64 7.99
C THR A 105 0.05 -20.72 6.94
N GLY A 106 0.90 -21.75 6.99
CA GLY A 106 0.78 -22.92 6.13
C GLY A 106 2.03 -23.78 6.14
N SER A 107 1.91 -25.01 5.65
CA SER A 107 2.91 -26.09 5.71
C SER A 107 4.13 -25.93 4.77
N GLY A 108 4.36 -24.74 4.19
CA GLY A 108 5.41 -24.50 3.21
C GLY A 108 4.95 -24.78 1.77
N SER A 109 5.72 -24.28 0.78
CA SER A 109 5.49 -24.46 -0.67
C SER A 109 4.05 -24.19 -1.16
N ASN A 110 3.34 -23.26 -0.50
CA ASN A 110 1.95 -22.92 -0.76
C ASN A 110 1.76 -21.48 -1.24
N SER A 111 2.73 -20.96 -1.99
CA SER A 111 2.68 -19.66 -2.68
C SER A 111 2.49 -18.41 -1.79
N LYS A 112 2.66 -18.50 -0.46
CA LYS A 112 2.54 -17.33 0.43
C LYS A 112 3.47 -16.18 0.02
N THR A 113 4.75 -16.48 -0.17
CA THR A 113 5.75 -15.48 -0.57
C THR A 113 5.45 -14.91 -1.95
N THR A 114 4.98 -15.76 -2.90
CA THR A 114 4.57 -15.31 -4.24
C THR A 114 3.38 -14.37 -4.16
N PHE A 115 2.37 -14.71 -3.37
CA PHE A 115 1.19 -13.85 -3.15
C PHE A 115 1.58 -12.51 -2.52
N SER A 116 2.39 -12.54 -1.45
CA SER A 116 2.83 -11.30 -0.80
C SER A 116 3.67 -10.43 -1.72
N GLY A 117 4.59 -11.02 -2.51
CA GLY A 117 5.38 -10.27 -3.50
C GLY A 117 4.54 -9.67 -4.62
N LEU A 118 3.52 -10.39 -5.11
CA LEU A 118 2.55 -9.85 -6.06
C LEU A 118 1.80 -8.66 -5.47
N TYR A 119 1.33 -8.80 -4.24
CA TYR A 119 0.58 -7.76 -3.55
C TYR A 119 1.46 -6.53 -3.25
N GLU A 120 2.68 -6.72 -2.77
CA GLU A 120 3.64 -5.64 -2.56
C GLU A 120 3.94 -4.89 -3.88
N SER A 121 4.14 -5.63 -4.97
CA SER A 121 4.35 -5.05 -6.30
C SER A 121 3.15 -4.22 -6.76
N ALA A 122 1.92 -4.68 -6.48
CA ALA A 122 0.70 -3.96 -6.80
C ALA A 122 0.54 -2.68 -5.97
N LEU A 123 0.98 -2.68 -4.71
CA LEU A 123 0.97 -1.49 -3.87
C LEU A 123 2.06 -0.48 -4.24
N GLY A 124 3.17 -0.95 -4.83
CA GLY A 124 4.30 -0.11 -5.20
C GLY A 124 4.81 0.73 -4.02
N GLY A 125 4.89 2.04 -4.16
CA GLY A 125 5.35 2.94 -3.09
C GLY A 125 4.54 2.90 -1.79
N TYR A 126 3.37 2.29 -1.77
CA TYR A 126 2.52 2.15 -0.57
C TYR A 126 2.79 0.87 0.23
N GLY A 127 3.52 -0.09 -0.34
CA GLY A 127 4.01 -1.28 0.36
C GLY A 127 5.43 -1.09 0.89
N CYS A 128 5.81 -1.84 1.92
CA CYS A 128 7.21 -2.04 2.29
C CYS A 128 7.39 -3.32 3.10
N GLU A 129 8.59 -3.88 3.01
CA GLU A 129 9.03 -4.97 3.86
C GLU A 129 9.86 -4.44 5.03
N VAL A 130 9.64 -5.00 6.22
CA VAL A 130 10.44 -4.75 7.40
C VAL A 130 10.86 -6.06 8.05
N SER A 131 12.00 -6.06 8.74
CA SER A 131 12.47 -7.26 9.47
C SER A 131 11.49 -7.66 10.58
N PRO A 132 11.18 -8.97 10.74
CA PRO A 132 10.39 -9.47 11.86
C PRO A 132 10.96 -9.06 13.23
N GLU A 133 12.26 -8.85 13.32
CA GLU A 133 12.93 -8.39 14.53
C GLU A 133 12.45 -7.02 15.03
N THR A 134 11.95 -6.19 14.10
CA THR A 134 11.36 -4.88 14.41
C THR A 134 10.18 -4.99 15.39
N PHE A 135 9.44 -6.10 15.33
CA PHE A 135 8.26 -6.35 16.16
C PHE A 135 8.54 -7.27 17.36
N THR A 136 9.59 -8.11 17.28
CA THR A 136 9.83 -9.18 18.26
C THR A 136 10.99 -8.88 19.23
N LYS A 137 11.91 -7.98 18.87
CA LYS A 137 13.06 -7.64 19.73
C LYS A 137 12.80 -6.35 20.52
N PRO A 138 13.22 -6.28 21.79
CA PRO A 138 13.19 -5.02 22.53
C PRO A 138 14.12 -4.00 21.88
N LYS A 139 13.67 -2.76 21.76
CA LYS A 139 14.48 -1.65 21.23
C LYS A 139 15.71 -1.41 22.09
N LYS A 140 16.91 -1.49 21.50
CA LYS A 140 18.17 -1.29 22.21
C LYS A 140 18.54 0.18 22.40
N SER A 141 18.03 1.07 21.56
CA SER A 141 18.25 2.52 21.66
C SER A 141 17.14 3.33 20.99
N ALA A 142 17.05 4.63 21.28
CA ALA A 142 16.12 5.54 20.61
C ALA A 142 16.40 5.68 19.09
N ASN A 143 17.61 5.35 18.63
CA ASN A 143 18.04 5.40 17.24
C ASN A 143 17.67 4.13 16.43
N ASP A 144 17.13 3.09 17.09
CA ASP A 144 16.74 1.81 16.47
C ASP A 144 15.37 1.89 15.78
N THR A 145 15.04 3.06 15.24
CA THR A 145 13.76 3.36 14.59
C THR A 145 13.83 3.35 13.05
N GLY A 146 14.99 3.08 12.47
CA GLY A 146 15.21 3.14 11.01
C GLY A 146 14.25 2.25 10.21
N GLU A 147 14.01 1.03 10.68
CA GLU A 147 13.05 0.11 10.05
C GLU A 147 11.61 0.61 10.17
N LEU A 148 11.20 1.12 11.34
CA LEU A 148 9.87 1.70 11.52
C LEU A 148 9.67 2.98 10.70
N TYR A 149 10.76 3.71 10.43
CA TYR A 149 10.68 4.91 9.58
C TYR A 149 10.32 4.54 8.13
N LYS A 150 10.76 3.38 7.63
CA LYS A 150 10.36 2.86 6.31
C LYS A 150 8.84 2.66 6.22
N ALA A 151 8.20 2.31 7.33
CA ALA A 151 6.75 2.10 7.40
C ALA A 151 5.94 3.40 7.43
N LYS A 152 6.58 4.57 7.57
CA LYS A 152 5.90 5.86 7.54
C LYS A 152 5.21 6.06 6.20
N SER A 153 3.95 6.48 6.21
CA SER A 153 3.11 6.71 5.01
C SER A 153 2.84 5.45 4.17
N LYS A 154 3.18 4.25 4.68
CA LYS A 154 2.84 2.99 4.02
C LYS A 154 1.45 2.51 4.41
N ARG A 155 0.81 1.80 3.50
CA ARG A 155 -0.54 1.24 3.68
C ARG A 155 -0.52 -0.22 4.10
N CYS A 156 0.51 -0.93 3.67
CA CYS A 156 0.75 -2.30 4.07
C CYS A 156 2.24 -2.50 4.37
N VAL A 157 2.52 -3.19 5.47
CA VAL A 157 3.87 -3.56 5.89
C VAL A 157 3.95 -5.07 5.92
N PHE A 158 4.89 -5.62 5.17
CA PHE A 158 5.14 -7.06 5.09
C PHE A 158 6.29 -7.45 6.02
N THR A 159 6.22 -8.65 6.55
CA THR A 159 7.30 -9.26 7.34
C THR A 159 7.28 -10.77 7.12
N TYR A 160 8.46 -11.38 6.90
CA TYR A 160 8.65 -12.79 6.58
C TYR A 160 9.59 -13.45 7.57
#